data_84944bdba5c79d8f5e4de82d54492603
#
_entry.id   84944bdba5c79d8f5e4de82d54492603
#
_cell.length_a   1.000
_cell.length_b   1.000
_cell.length_c   1.000
_cell.angle_alpha   90.00
_cell.angle_beta   90.00
_cell.angle_gamma   90.00
#
_symmetry.space_group_name_H-M   'P 1'
#
loop_
_entity.id
_entity.type
_entity.pdbx_description
1 polymer ?
#
loop_
_entity_poly.entity_id
_entity_poly.type
_entity_poly.pdbx_seq_one_letter_code
_entity_poly.pdbx_strand_id
1 'polypeptide(L)'
;MFIPSCRPILIGSLPLADHAEAMRLILAHTPEIPLWPQLPKNPKEGMIRQFLTGFPGLVDDGNRYWIDTGSPHFADEMAAFYQDYMLTADDPALLKTSRFALGADSAAGFFTFMDVLAAGKLPPLTVKGQVTGPVTTGIGVKDQHGNSILYDDNLRDMLVKLLARKGCWQVAEMRRFTGAVPPIVFIDEPGLVSFGASGFAGVSREMAAETVAEVIGAIKAAGGLAGLHICANGDWGPALTSDTDIISFDAYFYFDNFILYREPLIDFLTRGGILAWGIVPTGDPLVVAKESAASLFDKWQAQLAVLASFGFSEEQLMAQTLIAPSCGTGSLTPELAGKVLTMTGELSQLARATKLQAFSGRPEKGLPKK
;
A
#
# COMPACT_ATOMS: atom_id res chain seq x y z
N MET A 1 -11.08 3.32 16.22
CA MET A 1 -10.05 3.95 15.34
C MET A 1 -8.76 3.14 15.49
N PHE A 2 -8.06 2.85 14.40
CA PHE A 2 -6.76 2.17 14.43
C PHE A 2 -5.67 3.13 14.93
N ILE A 3 -4.90 2.71 15.93
CA ILE A 3 -3.78 3.47 16.49
C ILE A 3 -2.49 2.66 16.26
N PRO A 4 -1.72 3.00 15.22
CA PRO A 4 -0.55 2.21 14.81
C PRO A 4 0.60 2.25 15.83
N SER A 5 0.83 3.37 16.50
CA SER A 5 1.82 3.52 17.57
C SER A 5 3.21 2.99 17.19
N CYS A 6 3.75 3.47 16.10
CA CYS A 6 5.07 3.13 15.55
C CYS A 6 5.25 1.63 15.23
N ARG A 7 4.17 0.87 15.00
CA ARG A 7 4.29 -0.53 14.57
C ARG A 7 4.93 -0.64 13.20
N PRO A 8 5.70 -1.73 12.95
CA PRO A 8 6.30 -1.94 11.65
C PRO A 8 5.26 -2.40 10.63
N ILE A 9 5.41 -1.93 9.39
CA ILE A 9 4.63 -2.36 8.22
C ILE A 9 5.56 -2.47 7.02
N LEU A 10 5.32 -3.44 6.13
CA LEU A 10 6.09 -3.61 4.89
C LEU A 10 5.26 -3.16 3.67
N ILE A 11 5.92 -2.96 2.52
CA ILE A 11 5.23 -2.56 1.29
C ILE A 11 4.65 -3.77 0.56
N GLY A 12 5.45 -4.81 0.24
CA GLY A 12 4.89 -6.04 -0.35
C GLY A 12 5.92 -6.91 -1.05
N SER A 13 6.76 -6.37 -1.92
CA SER A 13 7.67 -7.17 -2.74
C SER A 13 8.92 -7.62 -2.00
N LEU A 14 9.32 -8.89 -2.23
CA LEU A 14 10.52 -9.52 -1.71
C LEU A 14 11.30 -10.20 -2.84
N PRO A 15 12.66 -10.22 -2.81
CA PRO A 15 13.50 -10.82 -3.84
C PRO A 15 13.68 -12.33 -3.65
N LEU A 16 12.63 -13.02 -3.27
CA LEU A 16 12.59 -14.45 -3.02
C LEU A 16 11.86 -15.19 -4.15
N ALA A 17 11.93 -16.51 -4.14
CA ALA A 17 11.19 -17.38 -5.04
C ALA A 17 10.18 -18.28 -4.30
N ASP A 18 10.36 -18.43 -3.00
CA ASP A 18 9.53 -19.28 -2.13
C ASP A 18 8.64 -18.45 -1.23
N HIS A 19 7.32 -18.62 -1.37
CA HIS A 19 6.33 -17.87 -0.60
C HIS A 19 6.31 -18.24 0.89
N ALA A 20 6.62 -19.49 1.23
CA ALA A 20 6.68 -19.91 2.62
C ALA A 20 7.89 -19.31 3.33
N GLU A 21 9.03 -19.19 2.63
CA GLU A 21 10.20 -18.46 3.12
C GLU A 21 9.88 -16.96 3.32
N ALA A 22 9.23 -16.35 2.33
CA ALA A 22 8.79 -14.95 2.42
C ALA A 22 7.88 -14.73 3.63
N MET A 23 6.91 -15.61 3.86
CA MET A 23 6.02 -15.53 5.01
C MET A 23 6.74 -15.68 6.34
N ARG A 24 7.74 -16.57 6.44
CA ARG A 24 8.56 -16.68 7.66
C ARG A 24 9.28 -15.38 8.00
N LEU A 25 9.85 -14.72 6.98
CA LEU A 25 10.53 -13.42 7.17
C LEU A 25 9.53 -12.32 7.57
N ILE A 26 8.39 -12.23 6.89
CA ILE A 26 7.37 -11.24 7.21
C ILE A 26 6.89 -11.39 8.65
N LEU A 27 6.55 -12.61 9.08
CA LEU A 27 6.09 -12.86 10.44
C LEU A 27 7.16 -12.63 11.51
N ALA A 28 8.44 -12.82 11.18
CA ALA A 28 9.54 -12.54 12.10
C ALA A 28 9.69 -11.02 12.38
N HIS A 29 9.39 -10.17 11.40
CA HIS A 29 9.65 -8.73 11.52
C HIS A 29 8.38 -7.88 11.68
N THR A 30 7.22 -8.35 11.17
CA THR A 30 5.94 -7.62 11.25
C THR A 30 4.77 -8.52 11.70
N PRO A 31 4.88 -9.21 12.87
CA PRO A 31 3.86 -10.17 13.31
C PRO A 31 2.52 -9.52 13.65
N GLU A 32 2.49 -8.24 14.02
CA GLU A 32 1.27 -7.52 14.38
C GLU A 32 0.49 -7.04 13.15
N ILE A 33 1.18 -6.77 12.02
CA ILE A 33 0.62 -6.31 10.75
C ILE A 33 1.30 -7.06 9.60
N PRO A 34 1.13 -8.38 9.50
CA PRO A 34 1.70 -9.12 8.39
C PRO A 34 0.96 -8.81 7.08
N LEU A 35 1.66 -9.02 5.96
CA LEU A 35 1.11 -8.82 4.63
C LEU A 35 1.31 -10.05 3.75
N TRP A 36 0.56 -10.16 2.65
CA TRP A 36 0.84 -11.15 1.66
C TRP A 36 1.99 -10.70 0.72
N PRO A 37 3.02 -11.57 0.51
CA PRO A 37 4.18 -11.21 -0.27
C PRO A 37 3.91 -11.20 -1.77
N GLN A 38 4.56 -10.28 -2.49
CA GLN A 38 4.70 -10.31 -3.94
C GLN A 38 6.12 -10.74 -4.28
N LEU A 39 6.28 -11.76 -5.11
CA LEU A 39 7.59 -12.28 -5.49
C LEU A 39 7.85 -12.03 -6.99
N PRO A 40 8.46 -10.88 -7.35
CA PRO A 40 8.62 -10.47 -8.75
C PRO A 40 9.55 -11.38 -9.58
N LYS A 41 10.23 -12.34 -8.95
CA LYS A 41 10.91 -13.44 -9.66
C LYS A 41 9.91 -14.36 -10.39
N ASN A 42 8.65 -14.40 -9.95
CA ASN A 42 7.56 -14.98 -10.68
C ASN A 42 6.97 -13.92 -11.64
N PRO A 43 7.09 -14.07 -12.97
CA PRO A 43 6.60 -13.07 -13.93
C PRO A 43 5.10 -12.76 -13.81
N LYS A 44 4.28 -13.70 -13.31
CA LYS A 44 2.84 -13.50 -13.10
C LYS A 44 2.53 -12.64 -11.88
N GLU A 45 3.47 -12.53 -10.93
CA GLU A 45 3.37 -11.69 -9.74
C GLU A 45 4.01 -10.30 -9.93
N GLY A 46 4.28 -9.93 -11.17
CA GLY A 46 4.71 -8.57 -11.52
C GLY A 46 3.66 -7.54 -11.10
N MET A 47 4.12 -6.40 -10.61
CA MET A 47 3.32 -5.35 -9.99
C MET A 47 2.01 -5.04 -10.72
N ILE A 48 2.02 -4.89 -12.04
CA ILE A 48 0.83 -4.59 -12.85
C ILE A 48 0.11 -5.87 -13.26
N ARG A 49 0.83 -6.82 -13.86
CA ARG A 49 0.26 -8.03 -14.46
C ARG A 49 -0.61 -8.83 -13.49
N GLN A 50 -0.21 -8.87 -12.23
CA GLN A 50 -0.88 -9.58 -11.15
C GLN A 50 -2.35 -9.20 -10.99
N PHE A 51 -2.70 -7.94 -11.27
CA PHE A 51 -4.04 -7.41 -11.05
C PHE A 51 -4.91 -7.29 -12.31
N LEU A 52 -4.39 -7.70 -13.50
CA LEU A 52 -5.13 -7.54 -14.75
C LEU A 52 -6.13 -8.66 -15.04
N THR A 53 -5.99 -9.83 -14.40
CA THR A 53 -6.93 -10.94 -14.61
C THR A 53 -8.36 -10.51 -14.39
N GLY A 54 -9.22 -10.81 -15.36
CA GLY A 54 -10.63 -10.39 -15.37
C GLY A 54 -10.92 -9.11 -16.14
N PHE A 55 -9.89 -8.41 -16.65
CA PHE A 55 -10.08 -7.24 -17.50
C PHE A 55 -10.54 -7.68 -18.92
N PRO A 56 -11.59 -7.04 -19.50
CA PRO A 56 -12.05 -7.33 -20.86
C PRO A 56 -10.94 -7.13 -21.91
N GLY A 57 -10.89 -8.02 -22.88
CA GLY A 57 -9.89 -7.95 -23.96
C GLY A 57 -8.44 -8.22 -23.52
N LEU A 58 -8.21 -8.69 -22.29
CA LEU A 58 -6.86 -9.02 -21.83
C LEU A 58 -6.28 -10.19 -22.62
N VAL A 59 -5.20 -9.94 -23.32
CA VAL A 59 -4.36 -10.96 -23.96
C VAL A 59 -3.05 -11.05 -23.18
N ASP A 60 -2.67 -12.26 -22.78
CA ASP A 60 -1.43 -12.56 -22.09
C ASP A 60 -0.78 -13.79 -22.70
N ASP A 61 0.30 -13.61 -23.48
CA ASP A 61 1.03 -14.68 -24.17
C ASP A 61 2.18 -15.31 -23.34
N GLY A 62 2.27 -14.89 -22.07
CA GLY A 62 3.33 -15.31 -21.17
C GLY A 62 4.54 -14.36 -21.15
N ASN A 63 4.86 -13.71 -22.27
CA ASN A 63 5.96 -12.75 -22.38
C ASN A 63 5.46 -11.31 -22.31
N ARG A 64 4.33 -11.03 -22.95
CA ARG A 64 3.70 -9.70 -23.01
C ARG A 64 2.22 -9.81 -22.68
N TYR A 65 1.65 -8.69 -22.27
CA TYR A 65 0.21 -8.55 -22.08
C TYR A 65 -0.25 -7.19 -22.62
N TRP A 66 -1.44 -7.18 -23.19
CA TRP A 66 -2.08 -5.97 -23.73
C TRP A 66 -3.61 -6.13 -23.72
N ILE A 67 -4.32 -5.07 -24.02
CA ILE A 67 -5.78 -5.10 -24.18
C ILE A 67 -6.11 -5.06 -25.67
N ASP A 68 -6.76 -6.11 -26.15
CA ASP A 68 -7.23 -6.20 -27.54
C ASP A 68 -8.67 -5.70 -27.67
N THR A 69 -8.82 -4.41 -27.93
CA THR A 69 -10.13 -3.79 -28.17
C THR A 69 -10.68 -4.10 -29.57
N GLY A 70 -9.87 -4.65 -30.47
CA GLY A 70 -10.26 -5.09 -31.82
C GLY A 70 -10.86 -6.49 -31.87
N SER A 71 -10.84 -7.23 -30.77
CA SER A 71 -11.47 -8.55 -30.67
C SER A 71 -12.97 -8.46 -30.97
N PRO A 72 -13.55 -9.37 -31.79
CA PRO A 72 -14.98 -9.40 -32.05
C PRO A 72 -15.83 -9.66 -30.78
N HIS A 73 -15.22 -10.15 -29.72
CA HIS A 73 -15.86 -10.44 -28.42
C HIS A 73 -15.72 -9.31 -27.42
N PHE A 74 -14.93 -8.26 -27.72
CA PHE A 74 -14.61 -7.22 -26.74
C PHE A 74 -15.87 -6.51 -26.19
N ALA A 75 -16.85 -6.20 -27.06
CA ALA A 75 -18.09 -5.54 -26.63
C ALA A 75 -18.92 -6.42 -25.68
N ASP A 76 -18.98 -7.74 -25.94
CA ASP A 76 -19.70 -8.67 -25.09
C ASP A 76 -18.96 -8.87 -23.74
N GLU A 77 -17.64 -8.94 -23.78
CA GLU A 77 -16.82 -9.03 -22.55
C GLU A 77 -16.96 -7.76 -21.70
N MET A 78 -17.00 -6.58 -22.32
CA MET A 78 -17.24 -5.32 -21.63
C MET A 78 -18.63 -5.29 -20.98
N ALA A 79 -19.66 -5.71 -21.71
CA ALA A 79 -21.02 -5.79 -21.16
C ALA A 79 -21.10 -6.76 -19.96
N ALA A 80 -20.47 -7.93 -20.09
CA ALA A 80 -20.38 -8.91 -19.01
C ALA A 80 -19.59 -8.37 -17.80
N PHE A 81 -18.52 -7.58 -18.04
CA PHE A 81 -17.76 -6.95 -16.98
C PHE A 81 -18.63 -6.00 -16.14
N TYR A 82 -19.38 -5.11 -16.80
CA TYR A 82 -20.26 -4.19 -16.07
C TYR A 82 -21.41 -4.91 -15.37
N GLN A 83 -21.94 -5.98 -15.97
CA GLN A 83 -22.93 -6.82 -15.29
C GLN A 83 -22.37 -7.42 -13.99
N ASP A 84 -21.17 -8.03 -14.05
CA ASP A 84 -20.51 -8.58 -12.87
C ASP A 84 -20.18 -7.50 -11.84
N TYR A 85 -19.76 -6.31 -12.30
CA TYR A 85 -19.51 -5.18 -11.42
C TYR A 85 -20.76 -4.77 -10.64
N MET A 86 -21.91 -4.65 -11.29
CA MET A 86 -23.19 -4.31 -10.66
C MET A 86 -23.63 -5.41 -9.70
N LEU A 87 -23.60 -6.68 -10.12
CA LEU A 87 -23.98 -7.81 -9.28
C LEU A 87 -23.16 -7.89 -8.00
N THR A 88 -21.85 -7.70 -8.10
CA THR A 88 -20.97 -7.70 -6.92
C THR A 88 -21.06 -6.43 -6.08
N ALA A 89 -21.68 -5.35 -6.60
CA ALA A 89 -22.03 -4.18 -5.81
C ALA A 89 -23.27 -4.43 -4.95
N ASP A 90 -24.27 -5.07 -5.54
CA ASP A 90 -25.53 -5.39 -4.87
C ASP A 90 -25.37 -6.53 -3.86
N ASP A 91 -24.58 -7.55 -4.21
CA ASP A 91 -24.26 -8.69 -3.34
C ASP A 91 -22.74 -8.91 -3.24
N PRO A 92 -22.05 -8.37 -2.21
CA PRO A 92 -20.62 -8.56 -2.00
C PRO A 92 -20.18 -10.01 -1.82
N ALA A 93 -21.08 -10.94 -1.49
CA ALA A 93 -20.70 -12.36 -1.36
C ALA A 93 -20.30 -12.96 -2.72
N LEU A 94 -20.82 -12.42 -3.82
CA LEU A 94 -20.47 -12.82 -5.17
C LEU A 94 -19.01 -12.49 -5.55
N LEU A 95 -18.36 -11.56 -4.85
CA LEU A 95 -16.94 -11.24 -5.08
C LEU A 95 -16.05 -12.47 -5.03
N LYS A 96 -16.36 -13.41 -4.15
CA LYS A 96 -15.52 -14.60 -3.91
C LYS A 96 -15.27 -15.44 -5.17
N THR A 97 -16.25 -15.54 -6.05
CA THR A 97 -16.21 -16.37 -7.27
C THR A 97 -16.24 -15.54 -8.55
N SER A 98 -16.16 -14.22 -8.43
CA SER A 98 -16.22 -13.30 -9.56
C SER A 98 -14.87 -13.17 -10.28
N ARG A 99 -14.88 -12.51 -11.43
CA ARG A 99 -13.66 -12.10 -12.16
C ARG A 99 -12.75 -11.17 -11.36
N PHE A 100 -13.25 -10.58 -10.28
CA PHE A 100 -12.52 -9.65 -9.40
C PHE A 100 -11.71 -10.38 -8.33
N ALA A 101 -11.87 -11.68 -8.16
CA ALA A 101 -11.02 -12.48 -7.30
C ALA A 101 -9.57 -12.53 -7.82
N LEU A 102 -8.60 -12.60 -6.92
CA LEU A 102 -7.22 -12.87 -7.30
C LEU A 102 -7.07 -14.36 -7.66
N GLY A 103 -6.34 -14.65 -8.75
CA GLY A 103 -6.07 -16.01 -9.18
C GLY A 103 -4.88 -16.62 -8.43
N ALA A 104 -4.94 -17.92 -8.16
CA ALA A 104 -3.86 -18.63 -7.46
C ALA A 104 -2.53 -18.62 -8.23
N ASP A 105 -2.55 -18.50 -9.55
CA ASP A 105 -1.37 -18.47 -10.41
C ASP A 105 -0.69 -17.08 -10.46
N SER A 106 -1.43 -16.01 -10.20
CA SER A 106 -0.93 -14.62 -10.18
C SER A 106 -0.78 -14.04 -8.78
N ALA A 107 -1.31 -14.72 -7.77
CA ALA A 107 -1.28 -14.27 -6.37
C ALA A 107 -1.03 -15.43 -5.41
N ALA A 108 -0.10 -16.33 -5.74
CA ALA A 108 0.25 -17.46 -4.88
C ALA A 108 0.67 -17.00 -3.47
N GLY A 109 1.31 -15.84 -3.38
CA GLY A 109 1.63 -15.20 -2.10
C GLY A 109 0.41 -14.91 -1.23
N PHE A 110 -0.71 -14.49 -1.84
CA PHE A 110 -1.95 -14.25 -1.10
C PHE A 110 -2.51 -15.54 -0.50
N PHE A 111 -2.57 -16.61 -1.28
CA PHE A 111 -3.12 -17.88 -0.79
C PHE A 111 -2.22 -18.52 0.26
N THR A 112 -0.89 -18.50 0.08
CA THR A 112 0.06 -18.93 1.11
C THR A 112 -0.10 -18.12 2.40
N PHE A 113 -0.29 -16.82 2.29
CA PHE A 113 -0.55 -15.93 3.43
C PHE A 113 -1.83 -16.35 4.18
N MET A 114 -2.92 -16.60 3.46
CA MET A 114 -4.19 -17.02 4.05
C MET A 114 -4.07 -18.37 4.77
N ASP A 115 -3.34 -19.32 4.19
CA ASP A 115 -3.09 -20.62 4.80
C ASP A 115 -2.25 -20.50 6.09
N VAL A 116 -1.22 -19.66 6.07
CA VAL A 116 -0.38 -19.37 7.25
C VAL A 116 -1.18 -18.72 8.36
N LEU A 117 -2.06 -17.75 8.04
CA LEU A 117 -2.93 -17.13 9.03
C LEU A 117 -3.96 -18.11 9.60
N ALA A 118 -4.50 -18.99 8.75
CA ALA A 118 -5.45 -20.01 9.20
C ALA A 118 -4.80 -21.05 10.13
N ALA A 119 -3.53 -21.36 9.94
CA ALA A 119 -2.75 -22.25 10.80
C ALA A 119 -2.22 -21.55 12.07
N GLY A 120 -2.26 -20.22 12.13
CA GLY A 120 -1.76 -19.42 13.24
C GLY A 120 -2.57 -19.61 14.52
N LYS A 121 -1.88 -19.59 15.69
CA LYS A 121 -2.52 -19.75 17.00
C LYS A 121 -3.14 -18.45 17.52
N LEU A 122 -2.61 -17.32 17.13
CA LEU A 122 -3.06 -15.98 17.57
C LEU A 122 -3.27 -15.10 16.33
N PRO A 123 -4.41 -14.40 16.25
CA PRO A 123 -4.65 -13.47 15.17
C PRO A 123 -3.71 -12.26 15.29
N PRO A 124 -3.22 -11.71 14.16
CA PRO A 124 -2.52 -10.44 14.15
C PRO A 124 -3.46 -9.29 14.56
N LEU A 125 -2.89 -8.12 14.87
CA LEU A 125 -3.69 -6.91 15.14
C LEU A 125 -4.55 -6.55 13.93
N THR A 126 -3.93 -6.56 12.75
CA THR A 126 -4.56 -6.45 11.45
C THR A 126 -3.65 -7.08 10.40
N VAL A 127 -4.11 -7.13 9.16
CA VAL A 127 -3.37 -7.68 8.03
C VAL A 127 -3.35 -6.67 6.87
N LYS A 128 -2.33 -6.75 6.02
CA LYS A 128 -2.18 -5.84 4.88
C LYS A 128 -2.21 -6.59 3.56
N GLY A 129 -2.99 -6.04 2.63
CA GLY A 129 -2.94 -6.34 1.21
C GLY A 129 -2.53 -5.12 0.39
N GLN A 130 -2.46 -5.28 -0.92
CA GLN A 130 -2.15 -4.21 -1.86
C GLN A 130 -2.78 -4.45 -3.23
N VAL A 131 -2.98 -3.35 -3.95
CA VAL A 131 -3.28 -3.34 -5.39
C VAL A 131 -2.41 -2.28 -6.05
N THR A 132 -1.98 -2.50 -7.28
CA THR A 132 -1.35 -1.42 -8.05
C THR A 132 -2.43 -0.44 -8.46
N GLY A 133 -2.14 0.84 -8.30
CA GLY A 133 -3.12 1.88 -8.52
C GLY A 133 -3.47 2.11 -9.99
N PRO A 134 -4.59 2.80 -10.23
CA PRO A 134 -5.16 2.94 -11.58
C PRO A 134 -4.29 3.81 -12.51
N VAL A 135 -3.60 4.82 -12.01
CA VAL A 135 -2.74 5.67 -12.84
C VAL A 135 -1.53 4.88 -13.31
N THR A 136 -0.83 4.20 -12.38
CA THR A 136 0.32 3.35 -12.69
C THR A 136 -0.05 2.25 -13.67
N THR A 137 -1.14 1.54 -13.39
CA THR A 137 -1.60 0.44 -14.24
C THR A 137 -2.05 0.95 -15.60
N GLY A 138 -2.84 2.02 -15.64
CA GLY A 138 -3.39 2.56 -16.88
C GLY A 138 -2.33 3.11 -17.83
N ILE A 139 -1.22 3.64 -17.29
CA ILE A 139 -0.06 4.06 -18.10
C ILE A 139 0.77 2.86 -18.56
N GLY A 140 0.97 1.89 -17.67
CA GLY A 140 1.80 0.72 -17.94
C GLY A 140 1.18 -0.26 -18.93
N VAL A 141 -0.14 -0.42 -18.91
CA VAL A 141 -0.87 -1.31 -19.83
C VAL A 141 -1.16 -0.61 -21.15
N LYS A 142 -0.99 -1.34 -22.26
CA LYS A 142 -1.22 -0.83 -23.60
C LYS A 142 -2.34 -1.59 -24.28
N ASP A 143 -3.00 -0.92 -25.22
CA ASP A 143 -3.85 -1.57 -26.21
C ASP A 143 -3.03 -2.28 -27.30
N GLN A 144 -3.68 -2.93 -28.25
CA GLN A 144 -3.05 -3.61 -29.38
C GLN A 144 -2.29 -2.66 -30.32
N HIS A 145 -2.51 -1.34 -30.22
CA HIS A 145 -1.84 -0.29 -31.01
C HIS A 145 -0.68 0.36 -30.24
N GLY A 146 -0.47 0.00 -28.97
CA GLY A 146 0.58 0.56 -28.13
C GLY A 146 0.18 1.83 -27.36
N ASN A 147 -1.11 2.22 -27.38
CA ASN A 147 -1.60 3.34 -26.62
C ASN A 147 -1.86 2.92 -25.15
N SER A 148 -1.56 3.82 -24.21
CA SER A 148 -1.89 3.58 -22.79
C SER A 148 -3.39 3.55 -22.61
N ILE A 149 -3.90 2.53 -21.89
CA ILE A 149 -5.34 2.39 -21.62
C ILE A 149 -5.89 3.49 -20.71
N LEU A 150 -5.04 4.23 -20.03
CA LEU A 150 -5.44 5.38 -19.21
C LEU A 150 -6.11 6.49 -20.01
N TYR A 151 -5.75 6.64 -21.29
CA TYR A 151 -6.27 7.70 -22.16
C TYR A 151 -7.59 7.38 -22.85
N ASP A 152 -8.03 6.13 -22.82
CA ASP A 152 -9.35 5.72 -23.27
C ASP A 152 -10.33 5.72 -22.06
N ASP A 153 -11.41 6.49 -22.17
CA ASP A 153 -12.37 6.68 -21.05
C ASP A 153 -13.01 5.38 -20.62
N ASN A 154 -13.34 4.47 -21.56
CA ASN A 154 -13.98 3.20 -21.23
C ASN A 154 -12.98 2.23 -20.59
N LEU A 155 -11.75 2.14 -21.14
CA LEU A 155 -10.71 1.27 -20.59
C LEU A 155 -10.27 1.76 -19.20
N ARG A 156 -10.16 3.07 -19.02
CA ARG A 156 -9.86 3.67 -17.71
C ARG A 156 -10.95 3.38 -16.69
N ASP A 157 -12.22 3.56 -17.05
CA ASP A 157 -13.34 3.28 -16.16
C ASP A 157 -13.39 1.80 -15.74
N MET A 158 -13.25 0.87 -16.70
CA MET A 158 -13.16 -0.55 -16.39
C MET A 158 -11.96 -0.89 -15.49
N LEU A 159 -10.80 -0.26 -15.73
CA LEU A 159 -9.61 -0.47 -14.90
C LEU A 159 -9.83 -0.05 -13.46
N VAL A 160 -10.37 1.15 -13.25
CA VAL A 160 -10.67 1.66 -11.90
C VAL A 160 -11.62 0.72 -11.18
N LYS A 161 -12.68 0.28 -11.84
CA LYS A 161 -13.67 -0.66 -11.30
C LYS A 161 -13.08 -2.03 -11.00
N LEU A 162 -12.20 -2.55 -11.87
CA LEU A 162 -11.48 -3.80 -11.63
C LEU A 162 -10.64 -3.72 -10.35
N LEU A 163 -9.81 -2.68 -10.24
CA LEU A 163 -8.90 -2.53 -9.10
C LEU A 163 -9.65 -2.25 -7.80
N ALA A 164 -10.71 -1.46 -7.85
CA ALA A 164 -11.62 -1.22 -6.73
C ALA A 164 -12.22 -2.53 -6.20
N ARG A 165 -12.76 -3.37 -7.09
CA ARG A 165 -13.33 -4.67 -6.70
C ARG A 165 -12.28 -5.66 -6.21
N LYS A 166 -11.07 -5.67 -6.77
CA LYS A 166 -9.96 -6.48 -6.25
C LYS A 166 -9.54 -6.04 -4.85
N GLY A 167 -9.57 -4.74 -4.56
CA GLY A 167 -9.39 -4.20 -3.21
C GLY A 167 -10.49 -4.70 -2.26
N CYS A 168 -11.76 -4.59 -2.65
CA CYS A 168 -12.90 -5.10 -1.88
C CYS A 168 -12.81 -6.61 -1.61
N TRP A 169 -12.42 -7.39 -2.63
CA TRP A 169 -12.22 -8.83 -2.49
C TRP A 169 -11.16 -9.16 -1.43
N GLN A 170 -10.02 -8.47 -1.45
CA GLN A 170 -8.98 -8.66 -0.44
C GLN A 170 -9.50 -8.32 0.97
N VAL A 171 -10.22 -7.21 1.13
CA VAL A 171 -10.83 -6.84 2.41
C VAL A 171 -11.74 -7.96 2.90
N ALA A 172 -12.63 -8.47 2.06
CA ALA A 172 -13.58 -9.54 2.42
C ALA A 172 -12.86 -10.82 2.85
N GLU A 173 -11.84 -11.26 2.07
CA GLU A 173 -11.10 -12.48 2.39
C GLU A 173 -10.22 -12.34 3.64
N MET A 174 -9.57 -11.20 3.83
CA MET A 174 -8.69 -10.96 4.97
C MET A 174 -9.44 -10.68 6.28
N ARG A 175 -10.69 -10.18 6.22
CA ARG A 175 -11.47 -9.77 7.38
C ARG A 175 -11.60 -10.86 8.44
N ARG A 176 -11.67 -12.12 8.05
CA ARG A 176 -11.79 -13.26 8.98
C ARG A 176 -10.58 -13.45 9.90
N PHE A 177 -9.44 -12.83 9.57
CA PHE A 177 -8.20 -12.91 10.35
C PHE A 177 -7.93 -11.68 11.19
N THR A 178 -8.82 -10.70 11.17
CA THR A 178 -8.68 -9.47 11.94
C THR A 178 -9.76 -9.36 12.99
N GLY A 179 -9.41 -8.72 14.12
CA GLY A 179 -10.37 -8.42 15.20
C GLY A 179 -11.07 -7.07 14.99
N ALA A 180 -10.87 -6.17 15.95
CA ALA A 180 -11.45 -4.83 15.93
C ALA A 180 -10.82 -3.88 14.89
N VAL A 181 -9.57 -4.15 14.46
CA VAL A 181 -8.89 -3.36 13.44
C VAL A 181 -9.16 -3.96 12.06
N PRO A 182 -9.71 -3.19 11.11
CA PRO A 182 -9.99 -3.67 9.76
C PRO A 182 -8.72 -4.04 8.99
N PRO A 183 -8.82 -4.89 7.93
CA PRO A 183 -7.73 -5.10 7.00
C PRO A 183 -7.29 -3.79 6.35
N ILE A 184 -6.00 -3.67 6.07
CA ILE A 184 -5.41 -2.55 5.35
C ILE A 184 -5.20 -2.98 3.90
N VAL A 185 -5.59 -2.16 2.92
CA VAL A 185 -5.23 -2.38 1.51
C VAL A 185 -4.52 -1.14 0.99
N PHE A 186 -3.26 -1.30 0.58
CA PHE A 186 -2.50 -0.23 -0.06
C PHE A 186 -2.79 -0.17 -1.56
N ILE A 187 -2.89 1.05 -2.06
CA ILE A 187 -2.88 1.40 -3.47
C ILE A 187 -1.47 1.87 -3.79
N ASP A 188 -0.72 1.06 -4.52
CA ASP A 188 0.67 1.37 -4.87
C ASP A 188 0.69 2.20 -6.15
N GLU A 189 0.97 3.51 -6.04
CA GLU A 189 0.86 4.50 -7.11
C GLU A 189 2.19 5.23 -7.39
N PRO A 190 3.23 4.53 -7.85
CA PRO A 190 4.44 5.22 -8.31
C PRO A 190 4.18 6.15 -9.51
N GLY A 191 3.11 5.94 -10.27
CA GLY A 191 2.72 6.80 -11.39
C GLY A 191 2.43 8.26 -10.99
N LEU A 192 1.98 8.52 -9.76
CA LEU A 192 1.73 9.88 -9.28
C LEU A 192 2.99 10.75 -9.15
N VAL A 193 4.17 10.15 -9.20
CA VAL A 193 5.46 10.84 -9.15
C VAL A 193 5.80 11.56 -10.46
N SER A 194 5.24 11.10 -11.56
CA SER A 194 5.67 11.49 -12.90
C SER A 194 4.84 12.61 -13.51
N PHE A 195 3.99 13.28 -12.74
CA PHE A 195 3.26 14.46 -13.23
C PHE A 195 4.23 15.53 -13.73
N GLY A 196 4.05 15.91 -15.01
CA GLY A 196 4.92 16.87 -15.69
C GLY A 196 6.08 16.25 -16.50
N ALA A 197 6.32 14.95 -16.42
CA ALA A 197 7.21 14.25 -17.33
C ALA A 197 6.53 13.99 -18.69
N SER A 198 7.31 13.96 -19.77
CA SER A 198 6.80 13.83 -21.15
C SER A 198 5.96 12.55 -21.39
N GLY A 199 6.19 11.48 -20.63
CA GLY A 199 5.40 10.25 -20.71
C GLY A 199 4.02 10.32 -20.05
N PHE A 200 3.71 11.41 -19.34
CA PHE A 200 2.44 11.69 -18.66
C PHE A 200 1.69 12.88 -19.28
N ALA A 201 2.08 13.30 -20.48
CA ALA A 201 1.37 14.34 -21.21
C ALA A 201 -0.09 13.91 -21.41
N GLY A 202 -1.04 14.69 -20.86
CA GLY A 202 -2.47 14.42 -20.97
C GLY A 202 -3.11 13.77 -19.74
N VAL A 203 -2.36 13.41 -18.70
CA VAL A 203 -2.93 13.02 -17.40
C VAL A 203 -3.10 14.27 -16.56
N SER A 204 -4.35 14.70 -16.31
CA SER A 204 -4.59 15.81 -15.41
C SER A 204 -4.53 15.35 -13.94
N ARG A 205 -4.28 16.31 -13.04
CA ARG A 205 -4.33 16.05 -11.60
C ARG A 205 -5.72 15.59 -11.15
N GLU A 206 -6.75 16.17 -11.74
CA GLU A 206 -8.14 15.87 -11.46
C GLU A 206 -8.45 14.43 -11.85
N MET A 207 -8.11 14.01 -13.08
CA MET A 207 -8.28 12.64 -13.55
C MET A 207 -7.59 11.63 -12.62
N ALA A 208 -6.35 11.89 -12.25
CA ALA A 208 -5.60 11.01 -11.36
C ALA A 208 -6.23 10.96 -9.95
N ALA A 209 -6.63 12.10 -9.40
CA ALA A 209 -7.28 12.17 -8.11
C ALA A 209 -8.63 11.43 -8.10
N GLU A 210 -9.46 11.60 -9.13
CA GLU A 210 -10.75 10.93 -9.27
C GLU A 210 -10.61 9.41 -9.37
N THR A 211 -9.69 8.92 -10.20
CA THR A 211 -9.47 7.48 -10.38
C THR A 211 -8.96 6.81 -9.10
N VAL A 212 -8.05 7.45 -8.38
CA VAL A 212 -7.53 6.94 -7.10
C VAL A 212 -8.61 7.03 -6.01
N ALA A 213 -9.40 8.11 -5.98
CA ALA A 213 -10.47 8.31 -4.99
C ALA A 213 -11.55 7.24 -5.10
N GLU A 214 -11.90 6.76 -6.30
CA GLU A 214 -12.87 5.67 -6.48
C GLU A 214 -12.36 4.36 -5.84
N VAL A 215 -11.08 4.03 -6.03
CA VAL A 215 -10.49 2.83 -5.42
C VAL A 215 -10.42 2.96 -3.90
N ILE A 216 -10.01 4.12 -3.37
CA ILE A 216 -10.03 4.42 -1.93
C ILE A 216 -11.43 4.24 -1.36
N GLY A 217 -12.43 4.88 -1.99
CA GLY A 217 -13.82 4.82 -1.54
C GLY A 217 -14.38 3.40 -1.52
N ALA A 218 -14.06 2.58 -2.51
CA ALA A 218 -14.48 1.18 -2.57
C ALA A 218 -13.87 0.33 -1.45
N ILE A 219 -12.56 0.47 -1.18
CA ILE A 219 -11.89 -0.24 -0.08
C ILE A 219 -12.52 0.14 1.27
N LYS A 220 -12.78 1.43 1.50
CA LYS A 220 -13.40 1.93 2.74
C LYS A 220 -14.84 1.45 2.87
N ALA A 221 -15.62 1.49 1.79
CA ALA A 221 -17.00 0.98 1.78
C ALA A 221 -17.08 -0.52 2.07
N ALA A 222 -16.08 -1.30 1.66
CA ALA A 222 -15.93 -2.71 2.02
C ALA A 222 -15.51 -2.92 3.49
N GLY A 223 -15.27 -1.86 4.25
CA GLY A 223 -14.87 -1.89 5.65
C GLY A 223 -13.38 -2.12 5.87
N GLY A 224 -12.53 -1.86 4.86
CA GLY A 224 -11.08 -1.83 4.98
C GLY A 224 -10.53 -0.45 5.34
N LEU A 225 -9.25 -0.36 5.69
CA LEU A 225 -8.48 0.87 5.73
C LEU A 225 -7.73 1.03 4.40
N ALA A 226 -7.90 2.18 3.76
CA ALA A 226 -7.22 2.48 2.50
C ALA A 226 -5.88 3.16 2.76
N GLY A 227 -4.79 2.59 2.23
CA GLY A 227 -3.48 3.21 2.21
C GLY A 227 -3.10 3.64 0.79
N LEU A 228 -2.37 4.74 0.66
CA LEU A 228 -1.79 5.18 -0.60
C LEU A 228 -0.26 5.20 -0.48
N HIS A 229 0.43 4.41 -1.30
CA HIS A 229 1.88 4.33 -1.31
C HIS A 229 2.48 5.02 -2.55
N ILE A 230 3.35 5.98 -2.30
CA ILE A 230 4.11 6.72 -3.32
C ILE A 230 5.58 6.71 -2.93
N CYS A 231 6.40 5.97 -3.67
CA CYS A 231 7.79 5.66 -3.30
C CYS A 231 8.84 6.63 -3.87
N ALA A 232 8.45 7.76 -4.43
CA ALA A 232 9.40 8.75 -4.95
C ALA A 232 8.88 10.18 -4.78
N ASN A 233 9.67 11.17 -5.23
CA ASN A 233 9.26 12.56 -5.13
C ASN A 233 8.14 12.88 -6.11
N GLY A 234 6.98 13.27 -5.61
CA GLY A 234 5.79 13.56 -6.40
C GLY A 234 5.01 14.76 -5.90
N ASP A 235 3.86 14.98 -6.54
CA ASP A 235 2.88 15.93 -6.05
C ASP A 235 2.05 15.28 -4.93
N TRP A 236 2.33 15.64 -3.70
CA TRP A 236 1.67 15.11 -2.51
C TRP A 236 0.31 15.73 -2.24
N GLY A 237 -0.02 16.84 -2.91
CA GLY A 237 -1.30 17.55 -2.73
C GLY A 237 -2.50 16.61 -2.89
N PRO A 238 -2.69 15.93 -4.04
CA PRO A 238 -3.80 15.02 -4.25
C PRO A 238 -3.87 13.87 -3.23
N ALA A 239 -2.71 13.32 -2.82
CA ALA A 239 -2.66 12.27 -1.81
C ALA A 239 -3.13 12.77 -0.44
N LEU A 240 -2.61 13.90 0.03
CA LEU A 240 -2.92 14.48 1.33
C LEU A 240 -4.35 14.98 1.46
N THR A 241 -4.96 15.42 0.34
CA THR A 241 -6.36 15.87 0.28
C THR A 241 -7.35 14.76 0.01
N SER A 242 -6.90 13.56 -0.40
CA SER A 242 -7.76 12.39 -0.60
C SER A 242 -8.37 11.89 0.72
N ASP A 243 -9.39 11.04 0.62
CA ASP A 243 -10.01 10.40 1.79
C ASP A 243 -9.27 9.12 2.23
N THR A 244 -7.97 9.00 1.91
CA THR A 244 -7.15 7.87 2.36
C THR A 244 -6.93 7.90 3.87
N ASP A 245 -6.84 6.73 4.49
CA ASP A 245 -6.56 6.60 5.93
C ASP A 245 -5.06 6.63 6.23
N ILE A 246 -4.24 6.12 5.29
CA ILE A 246 -2.80 5.94 5.47
C ILE A 246 -2.07 6.49 4.25
N ILE A 247 -1.05 7.32 4.46
CA ILE A 247 -0.10 7.73 3.41
C ILE A 247 1.26 7.10 3.71
N SER A 248 1.77 6.33 2.75
CA SER A 248 3.11 5.76 2.77
C SER A 248 4.00 6.50 1.78
N PHE A 249 5.07 7.09 2.28
CA PHE A 249 5.98 7.91 1.50
C PHE A 249 7.44 7.58 1.81
N ASP A 250 8.34 7.85 0.90
CA ASP A 250 9.78 7.72 1.11
C ASP A 250 10.28 8.91 1.96
N ALA A 251 10.30 8.71 3.27
CA ALA A 251 10.78 9.71 4.22
C ALA A 251 12.31 9.76 4.30
N TYR A 252 13.00 8.73 3.82
CA TYR A 252 14.46 8.72 3.86
C TYR A 252 15.06 9.74 2.90
N PHE A 253 14.55 9.81 1.65
CA PHE A 253 15.07 10.67 0.60
C PHE A 253 14.25 11.94 0.38
N TYR A 254 12.93 11.93 0.66
CA TYR A 254 12.02 13.00 0.23
C TYR A 254 11.22 13.65 1.36
N PHE A 255 11.63 13.49 2.61
CA PHE A 255 10.96 14.12 3.74
C PHE A 255 10.85 15.64 3.58
N ASP A 256 11.96 16.32 3.21
CA ASP A 256 11.99 17.77 3.06
C ASP A 256 11.04 18.27 1.96
N ASN A 257 10.85 17.49 0.90
CA ASN A 257 9.88 17.78 -0.15
C ASN A 257 8.44 17.55 0.33
N PHE A 258 8.22 16.49 1.10
CA PHE A 258 6.90 16.13 1.63
C PHE A 258 6.35 17.22 2.57
N ILE A 259 7.17 17.76 3.47
CA ILE A 259 6.77 18.78 4.44
C ILE A 259 6.49 20.16 3.80
N LEU A 260 6.83 20.39 2.53
CA LEU A 260 6.44 21.60 1.80
C LEU A 260 4.92 21.70 1.62
N TYR A 261 4.20 20.57 1.64
CA TYR A 261 2.75 20.51 1.61
C TYR A 261 2.15 20.68 3.01
N ARG A 262 2.62 21.72 3.73
CA ARG A 262 2.35 21.91 5.16
C ARG A 262 0.87 21.90 5.51
N GLU A 263 0.05 22.71 4.83
CA GLU A 263 -1.37 22.83 5.16
C GLU A 263 -2.16 21.55 4.90
N PRO A 264 -2.08 20.92 3.71
CA PRO A 264 -2.69 19.62 3.49
C PRO A 264 -2.21 18.52 4.46
N LEU A 265 -0.94 18.56 4.89
CA LEU A 265 -0.39 17.62 5.85
C LEU A 265 -0.96 17.82 7.26
N ILE A 266 -1.11 19.09 7.69
CA ILE A 266 -1.77 19.43 8.96
C ILE A 266 -3.22 18.93 8.95
N ASP A 267 -3.96 19.19 7.87
CA ASP A 267 -5.35 18.75 7.73
C ASP A 267 -5.45 17.23 7.76
N PHE A 268 -4.55 16.53 7.04
CA PHE A 268 -4.49 15.06 7.03
C PHE A 268 -4.27 14.50 8.44
N LEU A 269 -3.30 15.01 9.19
CA LEU A 269 -3.01 14.56 10.55
C LEU A 269 -4.11 14.96 11.54
N THR A 270 -4.72 16.13 11.39
CA THR A 270 -5.80 16.62 12.27
C THR A 270 -7.05 15.74 12.17
N ARG A 271 -7.38 15.25 10.97
CA ARG A 271 -8.50 14.31 10.79
C ARG A 271 -8.20 12.86 11.18
N GLY A 272 -7.01 12.58 11.72
CA GLY A 272 -6.60 11.26 12.20
C GLY A 272 -5.85 10.42 11.16
N GLY A 273 -5.37 11.03 10.08
CA GLY A 273 -4.56 10.37 9.06
C GLY A 273 -3.28 9.76 9.63
N ILE A 274 -2.86 8.64 9.07
CA ILE A 274 -1.71 7.85 9.52
C ILE A 274 -0.57 7.98 8.51
N LEU A 275 0.64 8.24 8.99
CA LEU A 275 1.84 8.22 8.17
C LEU A 275 2.55 6.87 8.31
N ALA A 276 2.67 6.12 7.20
CA ALA A 276 3.60 5.01 7.08
C ALA A 276 4.94 5.59 6.62
N TRP A 277 5.81 5.81 7.58
CA TRP A 277 7.05 6.55 7.43
C TRP A 277 8.11 5.67 6.81
N GLY A 278 8.34 5.80 5.52
CA GLY A 278 9.34 5.07 4.74
C GLY A 278 10.77 5.52 5.03
N ILE A 279 11.19 5.35 6.28
CA ILE A 279 12.49 5.82 6.78
C ILE A 279 13.63 4.81 6.55
N VAL A 280 13.30 3.53 6.32
CA VAL A 280 14.30 2.50 6.03
C VAL A 280 14.51 2.45 4.51
N PRO A 281 15.70 2.84 4.00
CA PRO A 281 15.94 2.96 2.56
C PRO A 281 15.91 1.61 1.85
N THR A 282 15.47 1.62 0.58
CA THR A 282 15.44 0.43 -0.29
C THR A 282 15.96 0.70 -1.70
N GLY A 283 16.08 1.98 -2.11
CA GLY A 283 16.38 2.35 -3.49
C GLY A 283 17.86 2.17 -3.90
N ASP A 284 18.79 2.30 -2.95
CA ASP A 284 20.24 2.19 -3.21
C ASP A 284 20.86 1.14 -2.28
N PRO A 285 21.39 0.03 -2.86
CA PRO A 285 22.06 -1.03 -2.09
C PRO A 285 23.21 -0.53 -1.21
N LEU A 286 23.97 0.48 -1.64
CA LEU A 286 25.09 1.02 -0.88
C LEU A 286 24.59 1.82 0.33
N VAL A 287 23.49 2.52 0.20
CA VAL A 287 22.84 3.23 1.30
C VAL A 287 22.29 2.21 2.30
N VAL A 288 21.55 1.20 1.84
CA VAL A 288 21.03 0.12 2.69
C VAL A 288 22.16 -0.57 3.46
N ALA A 289 23.30 -0.82 2.82
CA ALA A 289 24.44 -1.49 3.45
C ALA A 289 25.06 -0.67 4.60
N LYS A 290 25.01 0.66 4.53
CA LYS A 290 25.62 1.56 5.53
C LYS A 290 24.72 1.86 6.72
N GLU A 291 23.39 1.82 6.53
CA GLU A 291 22.44 2.20 7.57
C GLU A 291 22.31 1.15 8.67
N SER A 292 21.86 1.60 9.82
CA SER A 292 21.51 0.81 10.99
C SER A 292 20.19 1.31 11.60
N ALA A 293 19.54 0.50 12.43
CA ALA A 293 18.32 0.92 13.12
C ALA A 293 18.58 2.17 14.01
N ALA A 294 19.76 2.30 14.60
CA ALA A 294 20.12 3.45 15.43
C ALA A 294 20.25 4.73 14.59
N SER A 295 21.01 4.72 13.46
CA SER A 295 21.14 5.89 12.60
C SER A 295 19.81 6.34 12.00
N LEU A 296 18.95 5.36 11.65
CA LEU A 296 17.59 5.63 11.13
C LEU A 296 16.66 6.16 12.23
N PHE A 297 16.84 5.73 13.47
CA PHE A 297 16.08 6.23 14.60
C PHE A 297 16.40 7.70 14.87
N ASP A 298 17.67 8.08 14.89
CA ASP A 298 18.10 9.48 15.05
C ASP A 298 17.51 10.36 13.93
N LYS A 299 17.56 9.88 12.68
CA LYS A 299 16.98 10.58 11.52
C LYS A 299 15.47 10.73 11.67
N TRP A 300 14.77 9.68 12.05
CA TRP A 300 13.32 9.71 12.27
C TRP A 300 12.92 10.67 13.40
N GLN A 301 13.66 10.69 14.52
CA GLN A 301 13.40 11.63 15.61
C GLN A 301 13.57 13.09 15.16
N ALA A 302 14.59 13.39 14.36
CA ALA A 302 14.76 14.73 13.80
C ALA A 302 13.58 15.13 12.91
N GLN A 303 13.10 14.24 12.06
CA GLN A 303 11.91 14.46 11.21
C GLN A 303 10.63 14.60 12.05
N LEU A 304 10.47 13.81 13.11
CA LEU A 304 9.34 13.88 14.04
C LEU A 304 9.27 15.26 14.72
N ALA A 305 10.43 15.78 15.18
CA ALA A 305 10.53 17.09 15.79
C ALA A 305 10.11 18.22 14.82
N VAL A 306 10.43 18.09 13.53
CA VAL A 306 9.96 19.04 12.50
C VAL A 306 8.43 19.02 12.41
N LEU A 307 7.79 17.85 12.34
CA LEU A 307 6.33 17.76 12.31
C LEU A 307 5.69 18.25 13.62
N ALA A 308 6.32 18.03 14.77
CA ALA A 308 5.85 18.55 16.04
C ALA A 308 5.81 20.08 16.04
N SER A 309 6.72 20.74 15.33
CA SER A 309 6.72 22.21 15.16
C SER A 309 5.49 22.74 14.39
N PHE A 310 4.73 21.86 13.72
CA PHE A 310 3.48 22.24 13.04
C PHE A 310 2.27 22.31 13.99
N GLY A 311 2.48 22.06 15.29
CA GLY A 311 1.44 22.18 16.32
C GLY A 311 0.94 20.85 16.88
N PHE A 312 1.58 19.73 16.53
CA PHE A 312 1.24 18.40 17.04
C PHE A 312 2.12 18.04 18.23
N SER A 313 1.58 17.30 19.19
CA SER A 313 2.42 16.64 20.20
C SER A 313 3.15 15.43 19.60
N GLU A 314 4.36 15.15 20.07
CA GLU A 314 5.09 13.94 19.68
C GLU A 314 4.26 12.68 19.96
N GLU A 315 3.53 12.66 21.07
CA GLU A 315 2.63 11.55 21.43
C GLU A 315 1.57 11.30 20.36
N GLN A 316 0.93 12.37 19.86
CA GLN A 316 -0.05 12.29 18.78
C GLN A 316 0.59 11.77 17.50
N LEU A 317 1.72 12.33 17.08
CA LEU A 317 2.45 11.91 15.89
C LEU A 317 2.87 10.44 15.98
N MET A 318 3.42 10.02 17.11
CA MET A 318 3.78 8.62 17.34
C MET A 318 2.56 7.69 17.31
N ALA A 319 1.41 8.13 17.82
CA ALA A 319 0.17 7.37 17.75
C ALA A 319 -0.31 7.16 16.30
N GLN A 320 -0.05 8.12 15.40
CA GLN A 320 -0.42 8.11 14.00
C GLN A 320 0.72 7.62 13.06
N THR A 321 1.79 7.04 13.60
CA THR A 321 2.95 6.58 12.84
C THR A 321 2.97 5.06 12.68
N LEU A 322 3.24 4.60 11.45
CA LEU A 322 3.75 3.28 11.11
C LEU A 322 5.22 3.44 10.67
N ILE A 323 6.09 2.52 11.06
CA ILE A 323 7.48 2.46 10.59
C ILE A 323 7.53 1.54 9.37
N ALA A 324 8.04 2.06 8.26
CA ALA A 324 8.04 1.36 6.99
C ALA A 324 9.39 1.44 6.27
N PRO A 325 9.71 0.51 5.37
CA PRO A 325 10.70 0.75 4.33
C PRO A 325 10.17 1.76 3.32
N SER A 326 11.09 2.46 2.62
CA SER A 326 10.76 3.50 1.64
C SER A 326 10.02 2.95 0.41
N CYS A 327 10.26 1.66 0.08
CA CYS A 327 9.58 0.94 -0.98
C CYS A 327 9.64 -0.58 -0.72
N GLY A 328 9.11 -1.39 -1.64
CA GLY A 328 9.31 -2.83 -1.64
C GLY A 328 10.78 -3.21 -1.85
N THR A 329 11.15 -4.41 -1.42
CA THR A 329 12.54 -4.89 -1.49
C THR A 329 12.81 -5.82 -2.68
N GLY A 330 11.84 -6.01 -3.57
CA GLY A 330 11.90 -7.00 -4.66
C GLY A 330 13.08 -6.85 -5.63
N SER A 331 13.68 -5.66 -5.72
CA SER A 331 14.86 -5.39 -6.57
C SER A 331 16.21 -5.54 -5.85
N LEU A 332 16.20 -5.77 -4.52
CA LEU A 332 17.41 -5.98 -3.73
C LEU A 332 17.90 -7.43 -3.80
N THR A 333 19.09 -7.69 -3.25
CA THR A 333 19.50 -9.07 -2.94
C THR A 333 18.73 -9.59 -1.73
N PRO A 334 18.58 -10.91 -1.56
CA PRO A 334 17.93 -11.48 -0.38
C PRO A 334 18.55 -11.02 0.96
N GLU A 335 19.87 -10.86 1.01
CA GLU A 335 20.60 -10.42 2.20
C GLU A 335 20.25 -8.97 2.56
N LEU A 336 20.22 -8.07 1.57
CA LEU A 336 19.86 -6.67 1.79
C LEU A 336 18.38 -6.52 2.12
N ALA A 337 17.50 -7.31 1.50
CA ALA A 337 16.10 -7.35 1.86
C ALA A 337 15.92 -7.80 3.32
N GLY A 338 16.60 -8.86 3.75
CA GLY A 338 16.62 -9.29 5.16
C GLY A 338 17.09 -8.18 6.10
N LYS A 339 18.15 -7.44 5.72
CA LYS A 339 18.62 -6.29 6.50
C LYS A 339 17.56 -5.17 6.60
N VAL A 340 16.86 -4.84 5.51
CA VAL A 340 15.77 -3.85 5.52
C VAL A 340 14.66 -4.26 6.47
N LEU A 341 14.20 -5.52 6.42
CA LEU A 341 13.18 -6.04 7.32
C LEU A 341 13.62 -5.97 8.78
N THR A 342 14.85 -6.38 9.06
CA THR A 342 15.45 -6.31 10.41
C THR A 342 15.47 -4.87 10.92
N MET A 343 16.04 -3.92 10.16
CA MET A 343 16.07 -2.51 10.53
C MET A 343 14.69 -1.93 10.75
N THR A 344 13.68 -2.33 9.95
CA THR A 344 12.28 -1.88 10.12
C THR A 344 11.72 -2.34 11.47
N GLY A 345 11.92 -3.60 11.83
CA GLY A 345 11.49 -4.16 13.11
C GLY A 345 12.20 -3.53 14.31
N GLU A 346 13.53 -3.42 14.25
CA GLU A 346 14.36 -2.83 15.33
C GLU A 346 14.05 -1.34 15.53
N LEU A 347 13.93 -0.56 14.44
CA LEU A 347 13.55 0.85 14.51
C LEU A 347 12.17 1.02 15.17
N SER A 348 11.21 0.19 14.81
CA SER A 348 9.90 0.18 15.45
C SER A 348 10.01 -0.09 16.96
N GLN A 349 10.86 -1.01 17.38
CA GLN A 349 11.09 -1.30 18.79
C GLN A 349 11.71 -0.10 19.54
N LEU A 350 12.70 0.57 18.94
CA LEU A 350 13.30 1.78 19.51
C LEU A 350 12.26 2.90 19.66
N ALA A 351 11.47 3.17 18.62
CA ALA A 351 10.43 4.19 18.66
C ALA A 351 9.37 3.89 19.74
N ARG A 352 8.95 2.65 19.86
CA ARG A 352 7.95 2.23 20.88
C ARG A 352 8.50 2.28 22.31
N ALA A 353 9.79 1.97 22.50
CA ALA A 353 10.45 2.04 23.83
C ALA A 353 10.52 3.49 24.34
N THR A 354 10.78 4.47 23.47
CA THR A 354 10.79 5.90 23.82
C THR A 354 9.43 6.36 24.33
N LYS A 355 8.33 5.88 23.73
CA LYS A 355 6.97 6.17 24.21
C LYS A 355 6.75 5.69 25.65
N LEU A 356 7.20 4.49 25.99
CA LEU A 356 7.03 3.93 27.34
C LEU A 356 7.79 4.74 28.41
N GLN A 357 8.99 5.25 28.10
CA GLN A 357 9.76 6.08 29.02
C GLN A 357 9.13 7.45 29.28
N ALA A 358 8.56 8.08 28.25
CA ALA A 358 7.84 9.35 28.37
C ALA A 358 6.60 9.26 29.29
N PHE A 359 5.95 8.10 29.36
CA PHE A 359 4.81 7.86 30.25
C PHE A 359 5.22 7.53 31.69
N SER A 360 6.31 6.79 31.90
CA SER A 360 6.80 6.41 33.23
C SER A 360 7.45 7.57 34.00
N GLY A 361 7.86 8.63 33.31
CA GLY A 361 8.50 9.82 33.90
C GLY A 361 7.55 10.94 34.33
N ARG A 362 6.23 10.83 34.18
CA ARG A 362 5.28 11.84 34.70
C ARG A 362 5.05 11.59 36.19
N PRO A 363 5.44 12.55 37.11
CA PRO A 363 5.10 12.43 38.52
C PRO A 363 3.57 12.45 38.65
N GLU A 364 3.02 11.49 39.40
CA GLU A 364 1.61 11.53 39.82
C GLU A 364 1.33 12.90 40.43
N LYS A 365 0.50 13.69 39.77
CA LYS A 365 -0.03 14.90 40.41
C LYS A 365 -0.85 14.46 41.60
N GLY A 366 -0.24 14.62 42.78
CA GLY A 366 -0.88 14.27 44.07
C GLY A 366 -2.27 14.93 44.14
N LEU A 367 -3.25 14.11 44.42
CA LEU A 367 -4.59 14.57 44.80
C LEU A 367 -4.49 15.51 46.02
N PRO A 368 -5.13 16.66 46.01
CA PRO A 368 -5.16 17.53 47.20
C PRO A 368 -5.82 16.77 48.35
N LYS A 369 -5.06 16.59 49.43
CA LYS A 369 -5.63 16.07 50.69
C LYS A 369 -6.67 17.10 51.18
N LYS A 370 -7.90 16.64 51.32
CA LYS A 370 -8.94 17.34 52.07
C LYS A 370 -8.67 17.32 53.56
#